data_28e75c355a6fd1a7b46667a4dfb465b6
#
_entry.id   28e75c355a6fd1a7b46667a4dfb465b6
#
_cell.length_a   1.000
_cell.length_b   1.000
_cell.length_c   1.000
_cell.angle_alpha   90.00
_cell.angle_beta   90.00
_cell.angle_gamma   90.00
#
_symmetry.space_group_name_H-M   'P 1'
#
loop_
_entity.id
_entity.type
_entity.pdbx_description
1 polymer ?
#
loop_
_entity_poly.entity_id
_entity_poly.type
_entity_poly.pdbx_seq_one_letter_code
_entity_poly.pdbx_strand_id
1 'polypeptide(L)' 'MDKDVFSKLKVADIKALFETEQALEILSFAQEDTRSSVQKLAASYIKRQEKELKEQQRLMGMY' A
#
# COMPACT_ATOMS: atom_id res chain seq x y z
N MET A 1 14.90 -0.40 3.74
CA MET A 1 14.96 0.45 2.51
C MET A 1 15.03 1.90 2.93
N ASP A 2 15.89 2.66 2.28
CA ASP A 2 15.99 4.09 2.54
C ASP A 2 15.02 4.89 1.68
N LYS A 3 14.63 6.05 2.18
CA LYS A 3 13.75 6.96 1.46
C LYS A 3 14.33 7.37 0.10
N ASP A 4 15.63 7.58 0.04
CA ASP A 4 16.32 7.94 -1.21
C ASP A 4 16.25 6.82 -2.23
N VAL A 5 16.40 5.58 -1.79
CA VAL A 5 16.28 4.40 -2.67
C VAL A 5 14.85 4.30 -3.18
N PHE A 6 13.87 4.50 -2.30
CA PHE A 6 12.47 4.46 -2.68
C PHE A 6 12.12 5.51 -3.72
N SER A 7 12.63 6.73 -3.56
CA SER A 7 12.35 7.83 -4.49
C SER A 7 12.89 7.59 -5.90
N LYS A 8 13.87 6.70 -6.05
CA LYS A 8 14.44 6.33 -7.34
C LYS A 8 13.69 5.17 -8.01
N LEU A 9 12.79 4.50 -7.29
CA LEU A 9 12.03 3.39 -7.84
C LEU A 9 10.97 3.89 -8.82
N LYS A 10 10.72 3.10 -9.85
CA LYS A 10 9.65 3.38 -10.80
C LYS A 10 8.30 2.96 -10.21
N VAL A 11 7.24 3.56 -10.71
CA VAL A 11 5.88 3.23 -10.25
C VAL A 11 5.59 1.73 -10.39
N ALA A 12 6.03 1.11 -11.48
CA ALA A 12 5.84 -0.32 -11.71
C ALA A 12 6.53 -1.16 -10.64
N ASP A 13 7.74 -0.76 -10.23
CA ASP A 13 8.48 -1.45 -9.19
C ASP A 13 7.79 -1.33 -7.83
N ILE A 14 7.29 -0.13 -7.53
CA ILE A 14 6.55 0.12 -6.29
C ILE A 14 5.27 -0.72 -6.25
N LYS A 15 4.56 -0.80 -7.35
CA LYS A 15 3.35 -1.61 -7.46
C LYS A 15 3.66 -3.08 -7.18
N ALA A 16 4.76 -3.59 -7.73
CA ALA A 16 5.18 -4.97 -7.48
C ALA A 16 5.52 -5.20 -6.01
N LEU A 17 6.18 -4.23 -5.37
CA LEU A 17 6.53 -4.33 -3.96
C LEU A 17 5.31 -4.35 -3.04
N PHE A 18 4.21 -3.72 -3.44
CA PHE A 18 2.96 -3.77 -2.68
C PHE A 18 2.34 -5.18 -2.64
N GLU A 19 2.76 -6.06 -3.52
CA GLU A 19 2.28 -7.44 -3.53
C GLU A 19 3.18 -8.39 -2.76
N THR A 20 4.22 -7.87 -2.10
CA THR A 20 5.17 -8.63 -1.31
C THR A 20 4.93 -8.43 0.19
N GLU A 21 5.69 -9.14 1.00
CA GLU A 21 5.64 -8.98 2.46
C GLU A 21 6.10 -7.60 2.92
N GLN A 22 6.78 -6.86 2.06
CA GLN A 22 7.25 -5.51 2.37
C GLN A 22 6.19 -4.44 2.13
N ALA A 23 4.97 -4.83 1.79
CA ALA A 23 3.91 -3.89 1.43
C ALA A 23 3.67 -2.80 2.48
N LEU A 24 3.68 -3.15 3.77
CA LEU A 24 3.45 -2.17 4.84
C LEU A 24 4.57 -1.14 4.92
N GLU A 25 5.82 -1.57 4.76
CA GLU A 25 6.96 -0.67 4.72
C GLU A 25 6.88 0.24 3.50
N ILE A 26 6.57 -0.32 2.35
CA ILE A 26 6.41 0.43 1.10
C ILE A 26 5.26 1.44 1.22
N LEU A 27 4.18 1.08 1.86
CA LEU A 27 3.05 1.98 2.08
C LEU A 27 3.47 3.23 2.84
N SER A 28 4.28 3.08 3.88
CA SER A 28 4.79 4.20 4.66
C SER A 28 5.56 5.19 3.79
N PHE A 29 6.45 4.69 2.93
CA PHE A 29 7.19 5.54 2.00
C PHE A 29 6.29 6.16 0.93
N ALA A 30 5.35 5.39 0.41
CA ALA A 30 4.47 5.85 -0.66
C ALA A 30 3.56 7.00 -0.20
N GLN A 31 3.12 6.99 1.05
CA GLN A 31 2.30 8.05 1.60
C GLN A 31 3.05 9.38 1.69
N GLU A 32 4.37 9.32 1.87
CA GLU A 32 5.22 10.50 1.96
C GLU A 32 5.79 10.93 0.62
N ASP A 33 5.62 10.13 -0.43
CA ASP A 33 6.14 10.43 -1.75
C ASP A 33 5.34 11.57 -2.39
N THR A 34 6.04 12.42 -3.16
CA THR A 34 5.44 13.57 -3.83
C THR A 34 4.78 13.23 -5.16
N ARG A 35 5.10 12.07 -5.73
CA ARG A 35 4.53 11.64 -7.01
C ARG A 35 3.06 11.23 -6.85
N SER A 36 2.18 11.82 -7.64
CA SER A 36 0.75 11.55 -7.55
C SER A 36 0.42 10.08 -7.87
N SER A 37 1.14 9.48 -8.82
CA SER A 37 0.96 8.06 -9.16
C SER A 37 1.24 7.14 -7.98
N VAL A 38 2.30 7.44 -7.23
CA VAL A 38 2.68 6.67 -6.04
C VAL A 38 1.65 6.86 -4.93
N GLN A 39 1.18 8.08 -4.74
CA GLN A 39 0.12 8.35 -3.76
C GLN A 39 -1.17 7.60 -4.08
N LYS A 40 -1.51 7.50 -5.37
CA LYS A 40 -2.68 6.73 -5.80
C LYS A 40 -2.52 5.25 -5.51
N LEU A 41 -1.32 4.69 -5.70
CA LEU A 41 -1.03 3.31 -5.35
C LEU A 41 -1.22 3.08 -3.86
N ALA A 42 -0.73 3.98 -3.04
CA ALA A 42 -0.89 3.91 -1.58
C ALA A 42 -2.36 3.95 -1.20
N ALA A 43 -3.13 4.87 -1.78
CA ALA A 43 -4.56 4.99 -1.50
C ALA A 43 -5.32 3.72 -1.92
N SER A 44 -4.99 3.16 -3.08
CA SER A 44 -5.61 1.92 -3.55
C SER A 44 -5.31 0.75 -2.61
N TYR A 45 -4.07 0.67 -2.11
CA TYR A 45 -3.68 -0.36 -1.17
C TYR A 45 -4.48 -0.24 0.14
N ILE A 46 -4.60 0.96 0.67
CA ILE A 46 -5.35 1.21 1.91
C ILE A 46 -6.81 0.81 1.73
N LYS A 47 -7.43 1.19 0.62
CA LYS A 47 -8.82 0.81 0.33
C LYS A 47 -9.01 -0.70 0.29
N ARG A 48 -8.07 -1.41 -0.32
CA ARG A 48 -8.11 -2.86 -0.41
C ARG A 48 -8.04 -3.48 0.98
N GLN A 49 -7.15 -2.97 1.83
CA GLN A 49 -6.99 -3.48 3.19
C GLN A 49 -8.25 -3.22 4.03
N GLU A 50 -8.82 -2.03 3.93
CA GLU A 50 -10.06 -1.70 4.63
C GLU A 50 -11.21 -2.61 4.20
N LYS A 51 -11.31 -2.89 2.91
CA LYS A 51 -12.35 -3.77 2.39
C LYS A 51 -12.19 -5.19 2.94
N GLU A 52 -10.99 -5.72 2.97
CA GLU A 52 -10.71 -7.04 3.52
C GLU A 52 -11.04 -7.10 5.01
N LEU A 53 -10.69 -6.08 5.76
CA LEU A 53 -11.00 -6.00 7.18
C LEU A 53 -12.51 -5.97 7.42
N LYS A 54 -13.25 -5.21 6.63
CA LYS A 54 -14.70 -5.15 6.72
C LYS A 54 -15.34 -6.49 6.41
N GLU A 55 -14.85 -7.20 5.42
CA GLU A 55 -15.36 -8.53 5.08
C GLU A 55 -15.11 -9.52 6.21
N GLN A 56 -13.92 -9.49 6.81
CA GLN A 56 -13.60 -10.34 7.94
C GLN A 56 -14.48 -10.02 9.15
N GLN A 57 -14.67 -8.76 9.46
CA GLN A 57 -15.53 -8.35 10.55
C GLN A 57 -16.99 -8.75 10.31
N ARG A 58 -17.42 -8.63 9.06
CA ARG A 58 -18.79 -9.02 8.68
C ARG A 58 -19.00 -10.51 8.88
N LEU A 59 -18.02 -11.33 8.51
CA LEU A 59 -18.11 -12.78 8.70
C LEU A 59 -18.06 -13.17 10.17
N MET A 60 -17.28 -12.44 10.98
CA MET A 60 -17.15 -12.72 12.40
C MET A 60 -18.24 -12.08 13.23
N GLY A 61 -18.91 -11.06 12.73
CA GLY A 61 -19.93 -10.31 13.44
C GLY A 61 -21.37 -10.76 13.16
N MET A 62 -21.56 -11.86 12.49
CA MET A 62 -22.89 -12.35 12.11
C MET A 62 -23.54 -13.22 13.16
N TYR A 63 -23.22 -13.03 14.40
CA TYR A 63 -23.85 -13.78 15.51
C TYR A 63 -24.63 -12.88 16.37
#